data_a3429854adae098ced810bb53f8a0e22
#
_entry.id   a3429854adae098ced810bb53f8a0e22
#
_cell.length_a   1.000
_cell.length_b   1.000
_cell.length_c   1.000
_cell.angle_alpha   90.00
_cell.angle_beta   90.00
_cell.angle_gamma   90.00
#
_symmetry.space_group_name_H-M   'P 1'
#
loop_
_entity.id
_entity.type
_entity.pdbx_description
1 polymer ?
#
loop_
_entity_poly.entity_id
_entity_poly.type
_entity_poly.pdbx_seq_one_letter_code
_entity_poly.pdbx_strand_id
1 'polypeptide(L)'
;MRLKKKKRIIWFKAIISALGFSAIFSLIWSAFWWSDYHNTLAIKNVVFSNTVILDKQNYRNTFGDLIGASIDEINLTRVTELVESHPYVLAARVSHRYPGTIMIEIMERTPIAILNTQPMVMLDEEGYILPDMENMGDFLVPSLSNFNPAPELYPAGEKVLSVKVKESIEWLSHLRREYSFLYDNLSEIRLVSDNDIELILAEEPTKILLGNEDLWTKIEILKQFRIDLKPNKE
;
A
#
# COMPACT_ATOMS: atom_id res chain seq x y z
N MET A 1 46.47 -23.41 -62.01
CA MET A 1 45.00 -23.59 -62.10
C MET A 1 44.30 -23.83 -60.72
N ARG A 2 44.95 -24.30 -59.69
CA ARG A 2 44.36 -24.61 -58.37
C ARG A 2 43.98 -23.36 -57.50
N LEU A 3 44.67 -22.24 -57.61
CA LEU A 3 44.43 -21.04 -56.81
C LEU A 3 43.12 -20.28 -57.18
N LYS A 4 42.72 -20.26 -58.43
CA LYS A 4 41.48 -19.64 -58.89
C LYS A 4 40.23 -20.40 -58.39
N LYS A 5 40.29 -21.72 -58.22
CA LYS A 5 39.19 -22.57 -57.72
C LYS A 5 38.94 -22.35 -56.22
N LYS A 6 40.01 -22.16 -55.41
CA LYS A 6 39.93 -21.90 -53.97
C LYS A 6 39.28 -20.55 -53.67
N LYS A 7 39.65 -19.49 -54.39
CA LYS A 7 39.03 -18.15 -54.27
C LYS A 7 37.52 -18.19 -54.60
N ARG A 8 37.14 -18.90 -55.63
CA ARG A 8 35.74 -19.04 -56.04
C ARG A 8 34.87 -19.71 -54.98
N ILE A 9 35.38 -20.71 -54.27
CA ILE A 9 34.69 -21.44 -53.19
C ILE A 9 34.55 -20.51 -51.94
N ILE A 10 35.56 -19.72 -51.64
CA ILE A 10 35.49 -18.77 -50.51
C ILE A 10 34.44 -17.70 -50.78
N TRP A 11 34.43 -17.11 -51.96
CA TRP A 11 33.42 -16.15 -52.37
C TRP A 11 32.01 -16.72 -52.38
N PHE A 12 31.84 -17.97 -52.83
CA PHE A 12 30.53 -18.65 -52.82
C PHE A 12 30.02 -18.88 -51.40
N LYS A 13 30.91 -19.30 -50.47
CA LYS A 13 30.55 -19.43 -49.03
C LYS A 13 30.20 -18.06 -48.40
N ALA A 14 30.94 -17.01 -48.72
CA ALA A 14 30.65 -15.66 -48.25
C ALA A 14 29.30 -15.14 -48.75
N ILE A 15 28.94 -15.41 -50.02
CA ILE A 15 27.64 -15.03 -50.58
C ILE A 15 26.50 -15.81 -49.89
N ILE A 16 26.65 -17.10 -49.66
CA ILE A 16 25.64 -17.93 -48.97
C ILE A 16 25.48 -17.43 -47.52
N SER A 17 26.58 -17.13 -46.83
CA SER A 17 26.53 -16.58 -45.48
C SER A 17 25.82 -15.20 -45.43
N ALA A 18 26.15 -14.32 -46.38
CA ALA A 18 25.49 -13.00 -46.49
C ALA A 18 24.00 -13.10 -46.77
N LEU A 19 23.61 -14.03 -47.68
CA LEU A 19 22.19 -14.31 -47.94
C LEU A 19 21.47 -14.89 -46.70
N GLY A 20 22.13 -15.77 -45.95
CA GLY A 20 21.58 -16.30 -44.70
C GLY A 20 21.35 -15.19 -43.64
N PHE A 21 22.33 -14.33 -43.46
CA PHE A 21 22.20 -13.18 -42.57
C PHE A 21 21.10 -12.21 -43.03
N SER A 22 21.01 -11.91 -44.33
CA SER A 22 19.96 -11.05 -44.90
C SER A 22 18.59 -11.67 -44.71
N ALA A 23 18.41 -12.97 -44.89
CA ALA A 23 17.13 -13.65 -44.65
C ALA A 23 16.72 -13.60 -43.19
N ILE A 24 17.64 -13.86 -42.26
CA ILE A 24 17.37 -13.75 -40.80
C ILE A 24 16.99 -12.29 -40.43
N PHE A 25 17.74 -11.33 -40.93
CA PHE A 25 17.43 -9.90 -40.69
C PHE A 25 16.04 -9.50 -41.22
N SER A 26 15.71 -9.97 -42.43
CA SER A 26 14.40 -9.73 -43.03
C SER A 26 13.26 -10.36 -42.23
N LEU A 27 13.45 -11.57 -41.69
CA LEU A 27 12.47 -12.24 -40.82
C LEU A 27 12.27 -11.47 -39.53
N ILE A 28 13.36 -11.04 -38.90
CA ILE A 28 13.28 -10.25 -37.66
C ILE A 28 12.57 -8.91 -37.94
N TRP A 29 12.93 -8.22 -39.01
CA TRP A 29 12.31 -6.96 -39.42
C TRP A 29 10.82 -7.14 -39.73
N SER A 30 10.46 -8.19 -40.45
CA SER A 30 9.07 -8.50 -40.77
C SER A 30 8.25 -8.84 -39.53
N ALA A 31 8.82 -9.58 -38.57
CA ALA A 31 8.17 -9.92 -37.32
C ALA A 31 7.95 -8.66 -36.45
N PHE A 32 8.95 -7.76 -36.41
CA PHE A 32 8.83 -6.51 -35.69
C PHE A 32 7.75 -5.62 -36.30
N TRP A 33 7.75 -5.47 -37.64
CA TRP A 33 6.76 -4.67 -38.36
C TRP A 33 5.34 -5.25 -38.21
N TRP A 34 5.20 -6.58 -38.24
CA TRP A 34 3.92 -7.27 -38.03
C TRP A 34 3.40 -7.05 -36.59
N SER A 35 4.29 -7.11 -35.59
CA SER A 35 3.96 -6.89 -34.18
C SER A 35 3.45 -5.46 -33.94
N ASP A 36 4.09 -4.47 -34.53
CA ASP A 36 3.71 -3.06 -34.45
C ASP A 36 2.37 -2.81 -35.14
N TYR A 37 2.21 -3.34 -36.36
CA TYR A 37 0.96 -3.19 -37.14
C TYR A 37 -0.27 -3.79 -36.45
N HIS A 38 -0.10 -4.86 -35.66
CA HIS A 38 -1.20 -5.51 -34.95
C HIS A 38 -1.38 -4.99 -33.52
N ASN A 39 -0.68 -3.92 -33.12
CA ASN A 39 -0.71 -3.39 -31.74
C ASN A 39 -0.55 -4.48 -30.67
N THR A 40 0.30 -5.48 -30.93
CA THR A 40 0.49 -6.60 -30.02
C THR A 40 1.10 -6.19 -28.69
N LEU A 41 1.79 -5.06 -28.68
CA LEU A 41 2.40 -4.45 -27.49
C LEU A 41 1.52 -3.40 -26.81
N ALA A 42 0.31 -3.15 -27.34
CA ALA A 42 -0.62 -2.22 -26.70
C ALA A 42 -1.17 -2.81 -25.39
N ILE A 43 -1.31 -1.96 -24.39
CA ILE A 43 -1.94 -2.34 -23.13
C ILE A 43 -3.44 -2.54 -23.33
N LYS A 44 -3.90 -3.72 -23.00
CA LYS A 44 -5.31 -4.14 -23.12
C LYS A 44 -6.00 -4.19 -21.76
N ASN A 45 -5.23 -4.46 -20.71
CA ASN A 45 -5.76 -4.63 -19.38
C ASN A 45 -4.85 -3.99 -18.32
N VAL A 46 -5.49 -3.41 -17.29
CA VAL A 46 -4.83 -3.02 -16.04
C VAL A 46 -5.48 -3.82 -14.91
N VAL A 47 -4.68 -4.62 -14.22
CA VAL A 47 -5.14 -5.51 -13.16
C VAL A 47 -4.56 -5.04 -11.83
N PHE A 48 -5.44 -4.86 -10.85
CA PHE A 48 -5.07 -4.57 -9.48
C PHE A 48 -5.16 -5.84 -8.64
N SER A 49 -4.21 -6.00 -7.72
CA SER A 49 -4.23 -7.06 -6.71
C SER A 49 -4.02 -6.49 -5.32
N ASN A 50 -4.49 -7.25 -4.32
CA ASN A 50 -4.36 -6.94 -2.88
C ASN A 50 -5.12 -5.68 -2.43
N THR A 51 -6.15 -5.25 -3.18
CA THR A 51 -7.03 -4.17 -2.74
C THR A 51 -8.18 -4.75 -1.92
N VAL A 52 -8.29 -4.36 -0.66
CA VAL A 52 -9.27 -4.83 0.31
C VAL A 52 -10.09 -3.68 0.89
N ILE A 53 -9.44 -2.54 1.14
CA ILE A 53 -10.02 -1.39 1.83
C ILE A 53 -10.79 -0.50 0.86
N LEU A 54 -10.20 -0.18 -0.29
CA LEU A 54 -10.82 0.68 -1.29
C LEU A 54 -11.10 -0.05 -2.60
N ASP A 55 -12.10 0.43 -3.33
CA ASP A 55 -12.36 -0.05 -4.68
C ASP A 55 -11.20 0.33 -5.62
N LYS A 56 -10.91 -0.57 -6.55
CA LYS A 56 -9.88 -0.42 -7.60
C LYS A 56 -10.00 0.88 -8.38
N GLN A 57 -11.22 1.42 -8.51
CA GLN A 57 -11.46 2.67 -9.23
C GLN A 57 -10.81 3.87 -8.53
N ASN A 58 -10.74 3.88 -7.20
CA ASN A 58 -10.08 4.93 -6.45
C ASN A 58 -8.60 5.03 -6.82
N TYR A 59 -7.92 3.88 -6.92
CA TYR A 59 -6.51 3.84 -7.32
C TYR A 59 -6.30 4.16 -8.80
N ARG A 60 -7.22 3.73 -9.68
CA ARG A 60 -7.14 4.01 -11.12
C ARG A 60 -7.14 5.52 -11.41
N ASN A 61 -7.85 6.30 -10.62
CA ASN A 61 -7.96 7.74 -10.80
C ASN A 61 -6.62 8.48 -10.57
N THR A 62 -5.62 7.85 -9.94
CA THR A 62 -4.34 8.50 -9.64
C THR A 62 -3.41 8.65 -10.85
N PHE A 63 -3.50 7.77 -11.85
CA PHE A 63 -2.54 7.72 -12.96
C PHE A 63 -3.15 7.85 -14.37
N GLY A 64 -4.47 7.97 -14.47
CA GLY A 64 -5.16 8.11 -15.76
C GLY A 64 -5.29 6.81 -16.55
N ASP A 65 -5.66 6.92 -17.83
CA ASP A 65 -5.90 5.75 -18.67
C ASP A 65 -4.62 5.29 -19.37
N LEU A 66 -4.24 4.05 -19.12
CA LEU A 66 -3.08 3.38 -19.73
C LEU A 66 -3.50 2.46 -20.90
N ILE A 67 -4.80 2.23 -21.10
CA ILE A 67 -5.30 1.31 -22.11
C ILE A 67 -5.06 1.89 -23.50
N GLY A 68 -4.49 1.09 -24.40
CA GLY A 68 -4.16 1.49 -25.77
C GLY A 68 -2.77 2.08 -25.95
N ALA A 69 -2.09 2.48 -24.87
CA ALA A 69 -0.70 2.93 -24.96
C ALA A 69 0.24 1.75 -25.24
N SER A 70 1.39 2.01 -25.87
CA SER A 70 2.41 0.97 -26.08
C SER A 70 3.07 0.64 -24.76
N ILE A 71 3.28 -0.65 -24.49
CA ILE A 71 3.91 -1.14 -23.26
C ILE A 71 5.32 -0.56 -23.05
N ASP A 72 6.03 -0.30 -24.15
CA ASP A 72 7.40 0.24 -24.14
C ASP A 72 7.46 1.75 -23.86
N GLU A 73 6.35 2.47 -24.04
CA GLU A 73 6.24 3.91 -23.79
C GLU A 73 5.90 4.25 -22.33
N ILE A 74 5.42 3.25 -21.56
CA ILE A 74 4.98 3.48 -20.19
C ILE A 74 6.15 3.45 -19.23
N ASN A 75 6.33 4.55 -18.52
CA ASN A 75 7.26 4.62 -17.41
C ASN A 75 6.63 4.02 -16.16
N LEU A 76 6.96 2.75 -15.85
CA LEU A 76 6.42 2.03 -14.69
C LEU A 76 6.76 2.72 -13.37
N THR A 77 7.95 3.31 -13.25
CA THR A 77 8.36 4.05 -12.05
C THR A 77 7.43 5.22 -11.81
N ARG A 78 7.09 5.96 -12.87
CA ARG A 78 6.15 7.08 -12.76
C ARG A 78 4.75 6.63 -12.37
N VAL A 79 4.27 5.51 -12.91
CA VAL A 79 2.97 4.94 -12.51
C VAL A 79 3.01 4.50 -11.05
N THR A 80 4.11 3.88 -10.59
CA THR A 80 4.29 3.51 -9.18
C THR A 80 4.22 4.73 -8.26
N GLU A 81 4.96 5.79 -8.55
CA GLU A 81 4.93 7.04 -7.79
C GLU A 81 3.53 7.65 -7.70
N LEU A 82 2.80 7.63 -8.83
CA LEU A 82 1.42 8.13 -8.86
C LEU A 82 0.47 7.29 -8.02
N VAL A 83 0.59 5.96 -8.05
CA VAL A 83 -0.20 5.08 -7.20
C VAL A 83 0.16 5.27 -5.72
N GLU A 84 1.46 5.38 -5.40
CA GLU A 84 1.95 5.62 -4.03
C GLU A 84 1.59 7.00 -3.48
N SER A 85 1.25 7.96 -4.34
CA SER A 85 0.76 9.27 -3.90
C SER A 85 -0.65 9.22 -3.30
N HIS A 86 -1.37 8.10 -3.46
CA HIS A 86 -2.69 7.93 -2.88
C HIS A 86 -2.58 7.70 -1.36
N PRO A 87 -3.32 8.43 -0.50
CA PRO A 87 -3.18 8.37 0.96
C PRO A 87 -3.31 6.97 1.56
N TYR A 88 -4.10 6.10 0.94
CA TYR A 88 -4.30 4.70 1.39
C TYR A 88 -3.26 3.70 0.86
N VAL A 89 -2.25 4.15 0.13
CA VAL A 89 -1.20 3.27 -0.37
C VAL A 89 0.02 3.35 0.53
N LEU A 90 0.38 2.23 1.15
CA LEU A 90 1.63 2.08 1.89
C LEU A 90 2.80 1.86 0.95
N ALA A 91 2.60 0.99 -0.05
CA ALA A 91 3.58 0.70 -1.10
C ALA A 91 2.86 0.14 -2.33
N ALA A 92 3.43 0.37 -3.52
CA ALA A 92 2.93 -0.20 -4.75
C ALA A 92 4.05 -0.85 -5.57
N ARG A 93 3.68 -1.86 -6.36
CA ARG A 93 4.54 -2.49 -7.35
C ARG A 93 3.83 -2.57 -8.67
N VAL A 94 4.38 -1.91 -9.69
CA VAL A 94 3.85 -1.95 -11.05
C VAL A 94 4.76 -2.82 -11.92
N SER A 95 4.18 -3.72 -12.67
CA SER A 95 4.93 -4.65 -13.53
C SER A 95 4.19 -4.96 -14.84
N HIS A 96 4.96 -5.22 -15.89
CA HIS A 96 4.41 -5.73 -17.15
C HIS A 96 4.08 -7.22 -17.02
N ARG A 97 2.90 -7.60 -17.51
CA ARG A 97 2.48 -8.99 -17.72
C ARG A 97 2.15 -9.17 -19.20
N TYR A 98 3.10 -9.68 -19.97
CA TYR A 98 2.92 -9.92 -21.40
C TYR A 98 1.81 -10.93 -21.68
N PRO A 99 1.04 -10.77 -22.78
CA PRO A 99 1.06 -9.68 -23.72
C PRO A 99 0.04 -8.57 -23.36
N GLY A 100 0.45 -7.35 -23.09
CA GLY A 100 -0.44 -6.20 -23.01
C GLY A 100 -1.24 -6.06 -21.69
N THR A 101 -0.71 -6.54 -20.55
CA THR A 101 -1.30 -6.32 -19.24
C THR A 101 -0.29 -5.60 -18.33
N ILE A 102 -0.77 -4.59 -17.59
CA ILE A 102 -0.07 -4.03 -16.44
C ILE A 102 -0.69 -4.59 -15.17
N MET A 103 0.15 -5.14 -14.31
CA MET A 103 -0.20 -5.59 -12.97
C MET A 103 0.23 -4.52 -11.98
N ILE A 104 -0.70 -4.07 -11.14
CA ILE A 104 -0.49 -3.14 -10.03
C ILE A 104 -0.81 -3.88 -8.74
N GLU A 105 0.22 -4.17 -7.96
CA GLU A 105 0.12 -4.80 -6.66
C GLU A 105 0.19 -3.69 -5.61
N ILE A 106 -0.83 -3.58 -4.76
CA ILE A 106 -0.96 -2.52 -3.76
C ILE A 106 -0.89 -3.14 -2.37
N MET A 107 -0.10 -2.53 -1.50
CA MET A 107 -0.16 -2.72 -0.06
C MET A 107 -0.89 -1.52 0.52
N GLU A 108 -2.09 -1.74 1.06
CA GLU A 108 -2.93 -0.69 1.60
C GLU A 108 -2.54 -0.35 3.04
N ARG A 109 -2.66 0.94 3.41
CA ARG A 109 -2.54 1.40 4.79
C ARG A 109 -3.78 1.00 5.56
N THR A 110 -3.61 0.36 6.70
CA THR A 110 -4.71 -0.10 7.55
C THR A 110 -4.88 0.86 8.72
N PRO A 111 -6.08 1.38 8.95
CA PRO A 111 -6.36 2.21 10.13
C PRO A 111 -6.08 1.47 11.44
N ILE A 112 -5.54 2.19 12.43
CA ILE A 112 -5.31 1.71 13.78
C ILE A 112 -6.13 2.49 14.82
N ALA A 113 -6.54 3.71 14.50
CA ALA A 113 -7.37 4.54 15.34
C ALA A 113 -8.18 5.55 14.52
N ILE A 114 -9.27 6.03 15.11
CA ILE A 114 -10.06 7.15 14.61
C ILE A 114 -9.85 8.32 15.57
N LEU A 115 -9.42 9.47 15.09
CA LEU A 115 -9.35 10.68 15.86
C LEU A 115 -10.70 11.42 15.81
N ASN A 116 -11.30 11.67 16.96
CA ASN A 116 -12.59 12.34 17.10
C ASN A 116 -12.43 13.86 16.98
N THR A 117 -12.20 14.31 15.75
CA THR A 117 -12.15 15.72 15.32
C THR A 117 -13.29 16.02 14.35
N GLN A 118 -13.38 17.24 13.84
CA GLN A 118 -14.37 17.61 12.82
C GLN A 118 -13.64 18.18 11.59
N PRO A 119 -13.61 17.43 10.45
CA PRO A 119 -14.11 16.06 10.28
C PRO A 119 -13.30 15.03 11.06
N MET A 120 -13.88 13.84 11.30
CA MET A 120 -13.14 12.70 11.84
C MET A 120 -12.06 12.26 10.86
N VAL A 121 -10.92 11.85 11.38
CA VAL A 121 -9.82 11.34 10.56
C VAL A 121 -9.34 10.00 11.12
N MET A 122 -8.88 9.14 10.24
CA MET A 122 -8.26 7.87 10.62
C MET A 122 -6.74 7.99 10.60
N LEU A 123 -6.08 7.16 11.38
CA LEU A 123 -4.62 7.09 11.47
C LEU A 123 -4.15 5.66 11.29
N ASP A 124 -3.07 5.49 10.52
CA ASP A 124 -2.39 4.21 10.42
C ASP A 124 -1.30 4.02 11.51
N GLU A 125 -0.63 2.88 11.50
CA GLU A 125 0.43 2.54 12.46
C GLU A 125 1.64 3.46 12.41
N GLU A 126 1.88 4.14 11.29
CA GLU A 126 2.97 5.10 11.11
C GLU A 126 2.56 6.54 11.44
N GLY A 127 1.29 6.75 11.79
CA GLY A 127 0.71 8.07 12.09
C GLY A 127 0.34 8.87 10.84
N TYR A 128 0.17 8.22 9.68
CA TYR A 128 -0.39 8.89 8.52
C TYR A 128 -1.89 9.13 8.68
N ILE A 129 -2.32 10.32 8.27
CA ILE A 129 -3.73 10.71 8.26
C ILE A 129 -4.38 10.15 7.01
N LEU A 130 -5.33 9.25 7.23
CA LEU A 130 -6.13 8.63 6.18
C LEU A 130 -7.45 9.41 6.07
N PRO A 131 -7.73 10.07 4.93
CA PRO A 131 -8.96 10.81 4.75
C PRO A 131 -10.16 9.85 4.74
N ASP A 132 -11.30 10.33 5.22
CA ASP A 132 -12.56 9.63 5.04
C ASP A 132 -12.91 9.56 3.56
N MET A 133 -13.29 8.38 3.08
CA MET A 133 -13.63 8.13 1.68
C MET A 133 -14.99 7.42 1.59
N GLU A 134 -15.77 7.79 0.59
CA GLU A 134 -17.01 7.09 0.27
C GLU A 134 -16.74 5.60 -0.02
N ASN A 135 -17.57 4.73 0.51
CA ASN A 135 -17.48 3.26 0.39
C ASN A 135 -16.31 2.60 1.14
N MET A 136 -15.80 3.24 2.18
CA MET A 136 -14.94 2.54 3.13
C MET A 136 -15.76 1.57 3.98
N GLY A 137 -15.18 0.41 4.24
CA GLY A 137 -15.73 -0.54 5.22
C GLY A 137 -15.69 0.04 6.64
N ASP A 138 -16.59 -0.48 7.48
CA ASP A 138 -16.57 -0.15 8.91
C ASP A 138 -15.33 -0.74 9.58
N PHE A 139 -14.45 0.11 10.09
CA PHE A 139 -13.28 -0.32 10.85
C PHE A 139 -13.60 -0.34 12.33
N LEU A 140 -13.41 -1.50 12.94
CA LEU A 140 -13.48 -1.68 14.40
C LEU A 140 -12.12 -1.31 15.01
N VAL A 141 -11.87 0.00 15.13
CA VAL A 141 -10.66 0.54 15.74
C VAL A 141 -11.02 1.51 16.85
N PRO A 142 -10.17 1.67 17.88
CA PRO A 142 -10.43 2.59 19.00
C PRO A 142 -10.47 4.05 18.54
N SER A 143 -11.28 4.85 19.22
CA SER A 143 -11.33 6.29 19.01
C SER A 143 -10.36 7.02 19.94
N LEU A 144 -9.75 8.11 19.46
CA LEU A 144 -8.93 9.05 20.21
C LEU A 144 -9.75 10.31 20.49
N SER A 145 -10.05 10.61 21.76
CA SER A 145 -10.92 11.72 22.15
C SER A 145 -10.22 12.70 23.08
N ASN A 146 -10.67 13.96 23.03
CA ASN A 146 -10.14 15.10 23.80
C ASN A 146 -8.69 15.51 23.44
N PHE A 147 -8.22 15.10 22.28
CA PHE A 147 -6.97 15.63 21.74
C PHE A 147 -7.19 17.01 21.12
N ASN A 148 -6.10 17.75 20.91
CA ASN A 148 -6.19 19.07 20.29
C ASN A 148 -6.87 18.97 18.92
N PRO A 149 -8.02 19.64 18.69
CA PRO A 149 -8.81 19.48 17.47
C PRO A 149 -8.33 20.37 16.31
N ALA A 150 -7.22 21.10 16.45
CA ALA A 150 -6.74 22.04 15.45
C ALA A 150 -6.41 21.32 14.13
N PRO A 151 -7.12 21.62 13.01
CA PRO A 151 -7.00 20.87 11.75
C PRO A 151 -5.59 20.88 11.16
N GLU A 152 -4.81 21.93 11.39
CA GLU A 152 -3.42 22.04 10.94
C GLU A 152 -2.50 20.97 11.51
N LEU A 153 -2.90 20.30 12.59
CA LEU A 153 -2.17 19.18 13.17
C LEU A 153 -2.38 17.87 12.44
N TYR A 154 -3.35 17.82 11.51
CA TYR A 154 -3.84 16.61 10.86
C TYR A 154 -3.94 16.76 9.34
N PRO A 155 -2.82 17.03 8.64
CA PRO A 155 -2.82 17.19 7.20
C PRO A 155 -3.13 15.84 6.51
N ALA A 156 -4.15 15.82 5.65
CA ALA A 156 -4.57 14.60 4.97
C ALA A 156 -3.46 14.01 4.07
N GLY A 157 -3.22 12.72 4.17
CA GLY A 157 -2.17 12.01 3.43
C GLY A 157 -0.74 12.22 3.94
N GLU A 158 -0.58 12.96 5.03
CA GLU A 158 0.72 13.20 5.66
C GLU A 158 0.74 12.66 7.10
N LYS A 159 1.90 12.71 7.74
CA LYS A 159 2.04 12.29 9.14
C LYS A 159 1.45 13.35 10.09
N VAL A 160 0.75 12.84 11.10
CA VAL A 160 0.22 13.68 12.18
C VAL A 160 1.31 14.57 12.81
N LEU A 161 0.99 15.83 13.03
CA LEU A 161 1.90 16.80 13.66
C LEU A 161 1.71 16.89 15.18
N SER A 162 0.56 16.49 15.71
CA SER A 162 0.29 16.44 17.15
C SER A 162 1.19 15.42 17.84
N VAL A 163 2.04 15.88 18.76
CA VAL A 163 2.96 15.01 19.53
C VAL A 163 2.17 13.99 20.35
N LYS A 164 1.10 14.40 21.00
CA LYS A 164 0.29 13.50 21.84
C LYS A 164 -0.42 12.42 21.06
N VAL A 165 -0.94 12.75 19.87
CA VAL A 165 -1.54 11.76 18.98
C VAL A 165 -0.46 10.79 18.48
N LYS A 166 0.72 11.28 18.12
CA LYS A 166 1.84 10.42 17.68
C LYS A 166 2.24 9.42 18.77
N GLU A 167 2.45 9.89 20.01
CA GLU A 167 2.74 9.03 21.17
C GLU A 167 1.64 7.97 21.36
N SER A 168 0.36 8.37 21.23
CA SER A 168 -0.77 7.45 21.34
C SER A 168 -0.80 6.39 20.23
N ILE A 169 -0.47 6.75 19.00
CA ILE A 169 -0.39 5.81 17.87
C ILE A 169 0.76 4.83 18.05
N GLU A 170 1.94 5.30 18.45
CA GLU A 170 3.09 4.42 18.76
C GLU A 170 2.72 3.40 19.84
N TRP A 171 2.03 3.87 20.88
CA TRP A 171 1.53 3.04 21.95
C TRP A 171 0.47 2.03 21.48
N LEU A 172 -0.51 2.45 20.69
CA LEU A 172 -1.53 1.59 20.09
C LEU A 172 -0.93 0.53 19.16
N SER A 173 0.04 0.91 18.34
CA SER A 173 0.74 -0.01 17.44
C SER A 173 1.45 -1.11 18.21
N HIS A 174 2.08 -0.76 19.32
CA HIS A 174 2.70 -1.75 20.19
C HIS A 174 1.65 -2.62 20.89
N LEU A 175 0.58 -2.01 21.40
CA LEU A 175 -0.52 -2.74 22.03
C LEU A 175 -1.14 -3.77 21.08
N ARG A 176 -1.40 -3.39 19.82
CA ARG A 176 -1.93 -4.27 18.78
C ARG A 176 -1.02 -5.46 18.51
N ARG A 177 0.30 -5.27 18.52
CA ARG A 177 1.28 -6.34 18.26
C ARG A 177 1.47 -7.27 19.45
N GLU A 178 1.62 -6.71 20.64
CA GLU A 178 2.00 -7.49 21.83
C GLU A 178 0.79 -7.94 22.65
N TYR A 179 -0.32 -7.21 22.60
CA TYR A 179 -1.52 -7.41 23.42
C TYR A 179 -2.80 -7.23 22.60
N SER A 180 -2.90 -7.91 21.46
CA SER A 180 -4.01 -7.77 20.50
C SER A 180 -5.38 -7.86 21.18
N PHE A 181 -5.52 -8.74 22.16
CA PHE A 181 -6.76 -8.90 22.90
C PHE A 181 -7.20 -7.62 23.64
N LEU A 182 -6.27 -6.86 24.24
CA LEU A 182 -6.62 -5.58 24.88
C LEU A 182 -6.93 -4.52 23.81
N TYR A 183 -6.18 -4.51 22.73
CA TYR A 183 -6.44 -3.62 21.59
C TYR A 183 -7.83 -3.89 20.98
N ASP A 184 -8.20 -5.14 20.74
CA ASP A 184 -9.48 -5.52 20.14
C ASP A 184 -10.68 -5.20 21.04
N ASN A 185 -10.44 -5.14 22.36
CA ASN A 185 -11.46 -4.75 23.36
C ASN A 185 -11.41 -3.27 23.74
N LEU A 186 -10.58 -2.46 23.09
CA LEU A 186 -10.47 -1.04 23.35
C LEU A 186 -11.45 -0.25 22.47
N SER A 187 -12.36 0.48 23.10
CA SER A 187 -13.31 1.34 22.40
C SER A 187 -12.79 2.76 22.22
N GLU A 188 -12.18 3.31 23.29
CA GLU A 188 -11.75 4.70 23.29
C GLU A 188 -10.50 4.91 24.14
N ILE A 189 -9.61 5.75 23.66
CA ILE A 189 -8.53 6.38 24.41
C ILE A 189 -8.89 7.85 24.60
N ARG A 190 -9.02 8.26 25.83
CA ARG A 190 -9.39 9.63 26.16
C ARG A 190 -8.24 10.33 26.86
N LEU A 191 -7.91 11.51 26.36
CA LEU A 191 -7.01 12.42 27.07
C LEU A 191 -7.81 13.17 28.14
N VAL A 192 -7.43 12.99 29.40
CA VAL A 192 -8.03 13.68 30.56
C VAL A 192 -7.12 14.85 30.98
N SER A 193 -7.39 15.50 32.07
CA SER A 193 -6.58 16.61 32.56
C SER A 193 -5.08 16.24 32.65
N ASP A 194 -4.21 17.22 32.38
CA ASP A 194 -2.74 17.10 32.52
C ASP A 194 -2.04 15.97 31.74
N ASN A 195 -2.63 15.59 30.60
CA ASN A 195 -2.13 14.52 29.74
C ASN A 195 -2.31 13.09 30.28
N ASP A 196 -3.14 12.87 31.27
CA ASP A 196 -3.50 11.54 31.72
C ASP A 196 -4.31 10.80 30.67
N ILE A 197 -4.03 9.51 30.50
CA ILE A 197 -4.72 8.62 29.56
C ILE A 197 -5.75 7.80 30.32
N GLU A 198 -7.01 7.85 29.86
CA GLU A 198 -8.10 6.97 30.26
C GLU A 198 -8.41 6.01 29.10
N LEU A 199 -8.45 4.71 29.38
CA LEU A 199 -8.93 3.68 28.44
C LEU A 199 -10.40 3.35 28.75
N ILE A 200 -11.19 3.18 27.70
CA ILE A 200 -12.58 2.72 27.79
C ILE A 200 -12.68 1.41 27.00
N LEU A 201 -13.09 0.35 27.68
CA LEU A 201 -13.25 -0.97 27.06
C LEU A 201 -14.63 -1.12 26.40
N ALA A 202 -14.68 -1.96 25.34
CA ALA A 202 -15.88 -2.15 24.53
C ALA A 202 -16.88 -3.15 25.15
N GLU A 203 -16.41 -4.29 25.63
CA GLU A 203 -17.29 -5.37 26.14
C GLU A 203 -18.04 -4.99 27.41
N GLU A 204 -17.32 -4.38 28.35
CA GLU A 204 -17.91 -3.74 29.52
C GLU A 204 -17.33 -2.33 29.57
N PRO A 205 -18.12 -1.26 29.57
CA PRO A 205 -17.63 0.12 29.48
C PRO A 205 -16.86 0.50 30.73
N THR A 206 -15.83 -0.28 31.02
CA THR A 206 -14.92 -0.10 32.15
C THR A 206 -13.93 0.99 31.80
N LYS A 207 -13.80 1.98 32.67
CA LYS A 207 -12.84 3.05 32.58
C LYS A 207 -11.61 2.71 33.37
N ILE A 208 -10.45 2.77 32.72
CA ILE A 208 -9.16 2.49 33.34
C ILE A 208 -8.31 3.75 33.23
N LEU A 209 -8.05 4.38 34.34
CA LEU A 209 -7.17 5.55 34.41
C LEU A 209 -5.72 5.06 34.46
N LEU A 210 -4.99 5.23 33.36
CA LEU A 210 -3.56 4.88 33.28
C LEU A 210 -2.63 6.00 33.75
N GLY A 211 -3.11 7.27 33.73
CA GLY A 211 -2.23 8.41 33.94
C GLY A 211 -1.29 8.64 32.75
N ASN A 212 -0.19 9.33 32.96
CA ASN A 212 0.77 9.72 31.92
C ASN A 212 2.17 9.11 32.07
N GLU A 213 2.45 8.39 33.15
CA GLU A 213 3.73 7.77 33.44
C GLU A 213 3.63 6.25 33.47
N ASP A 214 4.72 5.59 33.11
CA ASP A 214 4.89 4.12 33.19
C ASP A 214 3.74 3.29 32.56
N LEU A 215 3.21 3.77 31.43
CA LEU A 215 2.07 3.15 30.75
C LEU A 215 2.27 1.65 30.50
N TRP A 216 3.49 1.24 30.15
CA TRP A 216 3.83 -0.15 29.85
C TRP A 216 3.72 -1.04 31.09
N THR A 217 4.27 -0.61 32.22
CA THR A 217 4.17 -1.34 33.48
C THR A 217 2.71 -1.49 33.92
N LYS A 218 1.90 -0.46 33.72
CA LYS A 218 0.47 -0.50 34.07
C LYS A 218 -0.31 -1.47 33.18
N ILE A 219 0.06 -1.58 31.90
CA ILE A 219 -0.55 -2.56 30.98
C ILE A 219 -0.15 -3.98 31.31
N GLU A 220 1.09 -4.22 31.70
CA GLU A 220 1.50 -5.54 32.19
C GLU A 220 0.71 -5.94 33.44
N ILE A 221 0.47 -5.02 34.35
CA ILE A 221 -0.39 -5.24 35.52
C ILE A 221 -1.82 -5.56 35.09
N LEU A 222 -2.39 -4.79 34.16
CA LEU A 222 -3.72 -5.04 33.60
C LEU A 222 -3.86 -6.43 32.99
N LYS A 223 -2.83 -6.90 32.29
CA LYS A 223 -2.78 -8.22 31.71
C LYS A 223 -2.86 -9.33 32.80
N GLN A 224 -2.14 -9.14 33.89
CA GLN A 224 -2.18 -10.09 35.01
C GLN A 224 -3.55 -10.11 35.69
N PHE A 225 -4.13 -8.95 35.99
CA PHE A 225 -5.48 -8.86 36.58
C PHE A 225 -6.55 -9.58 35.77
N ARG A 226 -6.44 -9.57 34.43
CA ARG A 226 -7.41 -10.22 33.57
C ARG A 226 -7.31 -11.75 33.57
N ILE A 227 -6.13 -12.31 33.75
CA ILE A 227 -5.95 -13.76 33.91
C ILE A 227 -6.69 -14.22 35.14
N ASP A 228 -6.68 -13.40 36.20
CA ASP A 228 -7.35 -13.71 37.47
C ASP A 228 -8.87 -13.44 37.43
N LEU A 229 -9.34 -12.56 36.55
CA LEU A 229 -10.77 -12.20 36.41
C LEU A 229 -11.55 -13.06 35.44
N LYS A 230 -10.91 -13.97 34.69
CA LYS A 230 -11.66 -14.94 33.88
C LYS A 230 -12.40 -15.89 34.85
N PRO A 231 -13.76 -15.87 34.90
CA PRO A 231 -14.47 -16.88 35.63
C PRO A 231 -14.07 -18.22 35.05
N ASN A 232 -13.61 -19.15 35.94
CA ASN A 232 -13.47 -20.53 35.58
C ASN A 232 -14.80 -21.01 34.96
N LYS A 233 -14.87 -21.12 33.65
CA LYS A 233 -15.94 -21.86 33.00
C LYS A 233 -15.60 -23.33 33.18
N GLU A 234 -16.15 -23.91 34.25
CA GLU A 234 -16.38 -25.33 34.34
C GLU A 234 -17.35 -25.79 33.24
#